data_9654bbd7fc7c2a38027a0170439511ca
#
_entry.id   9654bbd7fc7c2a38027a0170439511ca
#
_cell.length_a   1.000
_cell.length_b   1.000
_cell.length_c   1.000
_cell.angle_alpha   90.00
_cell.angle_beta   90.00
_cell.angle_gamma   90.00
#
_symmetry.space_group_name_H-M   'P 1'
#
loop_
_entity.id
_entity.type
_entity.pdbx_description
1 polymer ?
#
loop_
_entity_poly.entity_id
_entity_poly.type
_entity_poly.pdbx_seq_one_letter_code
_entity_poly.pdbx_strand_id
1 'polypeptide(L)'
;VKGGVLMRAGHTEAGCDLTEMAGLSPASVICEIIKEDGTMARLPDLIEFAKEHNLKIGTIADLIHYRSENESLVERVAERTLNTAHGEFKLIAYRDKPSGSAHLAMVHGDIKREVEALVRVHQPVSILDVLEHRATTHSWTMASAMDAIKKSDSGILVLLNCGETAEQLFAQFTSLDAPGARPTGRAATMDLRTYGIGAQI
;
A
#
# COMPACT_ATOMS: atom_id res chain seq x y z
N VAL A 1 2.24 -11.49 -13.04
CA VAL A 1 3.07 -10.68 -12.12
C VAL A 1 3.01 -11.33 -10.76
N LYS A 2 4.17 -11.46 -10.04
CA LYS A 2 4.16 -11.93 -8.64
C LYS A 2 3.26 -11.02 -7.79
N GLY A 3 2.40 -11.61 -6.95
CA GLY A 3 1.41 -10.88 -6.16
C GLY A 3 0.03 -10.73 -6.81
N GLY A 4 -0.13 -11.16 -8.07
CA GLY A 4 -1.43 -11.24 -8.74
C GLY A 4 -2.20 -9.92 -8.77
N VAL A 5 -3.51 -9.95 -8.50
CA VAL A 5 -4.38 -8.76 -8.51
C VAL A 5 -3.99 -7.70 -7.48
N LEU A 6 -3.26 -8.08 -6.43
CA LEU A 6 -2.75 -7.13 -5.44
C LEU A 6 -1.62 -6.23 -5.99
N MET A 7 -1.00 -6.66 -7.10
CA MET A 7 0.04 -5.89 -7.81
C MET A 7 -0.51 -5.22 -9.06
N ARG A 8 -1.41 -5.88 -9.76
CA ARG A 8 -2.02 -5.39 -10.99
C ARG A 8 -3.46 -5.90 -11.07
N ALA A 9 -4.40 -4.97 -11.04
CA ALA A 9 -5.84 -5.27 -11.13
C ALA A 9 -6.23 -5.67 -12.56
N GLY A 10 -5.74 -6.84 -13.01
CA GLY A 10 -5.96 -7.36 -14.35
C GLY A 10 -6.69 -8.71 -14.36
N HIS A 11 -7.41 -9.01 -15.43
CA HIS A 11 -8.14 -10.28 -15.58
C HIS A 11 -7.21 -11.48 -15.65
N THR A 12 -6.03 -11.33 -16.24
CA THR A 12 -4.99 -12.37 -16.28
C THR A 12 -4.52 -12.74 -14.88
N GLU A 13 -4.24 -11.72 -14.06
CA GLU A 13 -3.85 -11.90 -12.67
C GLU A 13 -4.99 -12.53 -11.87
N ALA A 14 -6.22 -12.05 -12.06
CA ALA A 14 -7.39 -12.60 -11.38
C ALA A 14 -7.61 -14.09 -11.71
N GLY A 15 -7.45 -14.48 -12.96
CA GLY A 15 -7.57 -15.88 -13.37
C GLY A 15 -6.51 -16.78 -12.71
N CYS A 16 -5.25 -16.35 -12.65
CA CYS A 16 -4.19 -17.07 -11.96
C CYS A 16 -4.44 -17.16 -10.45
N ASP A 17 -4.84 -16.04 -9.82
CA ASP A 17 -5.13 -16.01 -8.40
C ASP A 17 -6.27 -16.95 -8.02
N LEU A 18 -7.38 -16.94 -8.76
CA LEU A 18 -8.51 -17.81 -8.51
C LEU A 18 -8.15 -19.30 -8.61
N THR A 19 -7.32 -19.66 -9.60
CA THR A 19 -6.88 -21.06 -9.75
C THR A 19 -5.91 -21.46 -8.63
N GLU A 20 -5.00 -20.61 -8.22
CA GLU A 20 -4.08 -20.84 -7.11
C GLU A 20 -4.85 -20.98 -5.78
N MET A 21 -5.80 -20.08 -5.52
CA MET A 21 -6.67 -20.15 -4.33
C MET A 21 -7.54 -21.41 -4.30
N ALA A 22 -7.87 -21.98 -5.46
CA ALA A 22 -8.55 -23.26 -5.58
C ALA A 22 -7.61 -24.48 -5.39
N GLY A 23 -6.32 -24.27 -5.11
CA GLY A 23 -5.32 -25.32 -4.96
C GLY A 23 -4.86 -25.94 -6.29
N LEU A 24 -5.08 -25.24 -7.40
CA LEU A 24 -4.70 -25.66 -8.75
C LEU A 24 -3.44 -24.91 -9.22
N SER A 25 -2.90 -25.32 -10.37
CA SER A 25 -1.83 -24.57 -11.03
C SER A 25 -2.30 -23.17 -11.40
N PRO A 26 -1.46 -22.10 -11.22
CA PRO A 26 -1.85 -20.73 -11.48
C PRO A 26 -1.93 -20.43 -13.00
N ALA A 27 -2.87 -21.06 -13.66
CA ALA A 27 -3.12 -20.93 -15.10
C ALA A 27 -4.62 -20.95 -15.37
N SER A 28 -5.10 -20.06 -16.23
CA SER A 28 -6.50 -19.97 -16.62
C SER A 28 -6.64 -19.62 -18.09
N VAL A 29 -7.77 -20.00 -18.67
CA VAL A 29 -8.18 -19.52 -19.99
C VAL A 29 -9.16 -18.38 -19.79
N ILE A 30 -8.91 -17.27 -20.47
CA ILE A 30 -9.76 -16.08 -20.45
C ILE A 30 -10.30 -15.81 -21.86
N CYS A 31 -11.53 -15.35 -21.94
CA CYS A 31 -12.18 -14.97 -23.18
C CYS A 31 -13.16 -13.84 -22.90
N GLU A 32 -13.15 -12.83 -23.75
CA GLU A 32 -14.11 -11.74 -23.72
C GLU A 32 -15.49 -12.23 -24.18
N ILE A 33 -16.54 -11.72 -23.54
CA ILE A 33 -17.92 -11.97 -23.92
C ILE A 33 -18.38 -10.85 -24.86
N ILE A 34 -18.75 -11.23 -26.07
CA ILE A 34 -19.20 -10.32 -27.13
C ILE A 34 -20.72 -10.48 -27.28
N LYS A 35 -21.42 -9.36 -27.40
CA LYS A 35 -22.88 -9.36 -27.66
C LYS A 35 -23.17 -9.70 -29.12
N GLU A 36 -24.42 -10.02 -29.44
CA GLU A 36 -24.86 -10.35 -30.80
C GLU A 36 -24.59 -9.23 -31.80
N ASP A 37 -24.61 -7.97 -31.36
CA ASP A 37 -24.29 -6.80 -32.20
C ASP A 37 -22.79 -6.61 -32.46
N GLY A 38 -21.93 -7.50 -31.96
CA GLY A 38 -20.48 -7.49 -32.09
C GLY A 38 -19.77 -6.56 -31.12
N THR A 39 -20.48 -5.87 -30.22
CA THR A 39 -19.87 -5.03 -29.19
C THR A 39 -19.54 -5.84 -27.95
N MET A 40 -18.58 -5.33 -27.15
CA MET A 40 -18.17 -5.97 -25.90
C MET A 40 -19.28 -5.90 -24.85
N ALA A 41 -19.62 -7.02 -24.23
CA ALA A 41 -20.51 -7.04 -23.10
C ALA A 41 -19.93 -6.26 -21.90
N ARG A 42 -20.78 -5.51 -21.22
CA ARG A 42 -20.44 -4.73 -20.04
C ARG A 42 -21.21 -5.28 -18.83
N LEU A 43 -20.92 -4.78 -17.63
CA LEU A 43 -21.48 -5.33 -16.40
C LEU A 43 -23.00 -5.57 -16.44
N PRO A 44 -23.85 -4.67 -16.96
CA PRO A 44 -25.29 -4.95 -17.08
C PRO A 44 -25.61 -6.15 -17.95
N ASP A 45 -24.93 -6.28 -19.10
CA ASP A 45 -25.11 -7.39 -20.03
C ASP A 45 -24.60 -8.71 -19.40
N LEU A 46 -23.46 -8.63 -18.70
CA LEU A 46 -22.84 -9.80 -18.04
C LEU A 46 -23.67 -10.34 -16.88
N ILE A 47 -24.41 -9.50 -16.18
CA ILE A 47 -25.32 -9.93 -15.10
C ILE A 47 -26.44 -10.83 -15.68
N GLU A 48 -27.05 -10.40 -16.78
CA GLU A 48 -28.10 -11.18 -17.45
C GLU A 48 -27.53 -12.47 -18.07
N PHE A 49 -26.38 -12.37 -18.74
CA PHE A 49 -25.68 -13.53 -19.29
C PHE A 49 -25.33 -14.57 -18.20
N ALA A 50 -24.84 -14.11 -17.05
CA ALA A 50 -24.51 -15.00 -15.95
C ALA A 50 -25.75 -15.72 -15.38
N LYS A 51 -26.90 -15.04 -15.30
CA LYS A 51 -28.18 -15.65 -14.90
C LYS A 51 -28.65 -16.71 -15.88
N GLU A 52 -28.65 -16.37 -17.19
CA GLU A 52 -29.10 -17.26 -18.26
C GLU A 52 -28.28 -18.56 -18.31
N HIS A 53 -26.98 -18.44 -18.15
CA HIS A 53 -26.05 -19.57 -18.25
C HIS A 53 -25.67 -20.19 -16.89
N ASN A 54 -26.31 -19.75 -15.79
CA ASN A 54 -26.02 -20.21 -14.42
C ASN A 54 -24.52 -20.09 -14.07
N LEU A 55 -23.91 -18.96 -14.44
CA LEU A 55 -22.50 -18.65 -14.17
C LEU A 55 -22.36 -17.78 -12.91
N LYS A 56 -21.25 -17.95 -12.23
CA LYS A 56 -20.86 -17.02 -11.16
C LYS A 56 -20.21 -15.78 -11.78
N ILE A 57 -20.50 -14.63 -11.20
CA ILE A 57 -19.91 -13.36 -11.58
C ILE A 57 -19.28 -12.69 -10.35
N GLY A 58 -18.13 -12.12 -10.51
CA GLY A 58 -17.42 -11.35 -9.48
C GLY A 58 -16.63 -10.20 -10.11
N THR A 59 -16.17 -9.29 -9.29
CA THR A 59 -15.32 -8.18 -9.74
C THR A 59 -13.87 -8.38 -9.28
N ILE A 60 -12.93 -7.79 -10.02
CA ILE A 60 -11.52 -7.78 -9.59
C ILE A 60 -11.39 -7.01 -8.27
N ALA A 61 -12.21 -5.99 -8.04
CA ALA A 61 -12.22 -5.24 -6.78
C ALA A 61 -12.58 -6.12 -5.58
N ASP A 62 -13.59 -7.00 -5.73
CA ASP A 62 -13.98 -7.94 -4.67
C ASP A 62 -12.88 -8.96 -4.41
N LEU A 63 -12.19 -9.42 -5.45
CA LEU A 63 -11.06 -10.34 -5.30
C LEU A 63 -9.88 -9.67 -4.58
N ILE A 64 -9.57 -8.42 -4.92
CA ILE A 64 -8.55 -7.63 -4.21
C ILE A 64 -8.92 -7.48 -2.73
N HIS A 65 -10.18 -7.14 -2.44
CA HIS A 65 -10.66 -7.01 -1.07
C HIS A 65 -10.52 -8.32 -0.29
N TYR A 66 -11.01 -9.42 -0.87
CA TYR A 66 -10.92 -10.75 -0.27
C TYR A 66 -9.45 -11.13 0.04
N ARG A 67 -8.54 -10.95 -0.93
CA ARG A 67 -7.12 -11.27 -0.73
C ARG A 67 -6.47 -10.36 0.32
N SER A 68 -6.82 -9.07 0.34
CA SER A 68 -6.29 -8.13 1.33
C SER A 68 -6.72 -8.46 2.76
N GLU A 69 -7.91 -9.05 2.95
CA GLU A 69 -8.38 -9.48 4.26
C GLU A 69 -7.81 -10.84 4.70
N ASN A 70 -7.56 -11.74 3.75
CA ASN A 70 -7.18 -13.12 4.05
C ASN A 70 -5.67 -13.39 3.91
N GLU A 71 -4.91 -12.48 3.28
CA GLU A 71 -3.48 -12.63 3.06
C GLU A 71 -2.71 -11.47 3.70
N SER A 72 -1.68 -11.77 4.46
CA SER A 72 -0.72 -10.74 4.88
C SER A 72 0.28 -10.47 3.76
N LEU A 73 0.25 -9.24 3.23
CA LEU A 73 1.21 -8.76 2.23
C LEU A 73 2.57 -8.44 2.82
N VAL A 74 2.65 -8.31 4.14
CA VAL A 74 3.87 -7.96 4.84
C VAL A 74 4.34 -9.09 5.75
N GLU A 75 5.64 -9.23 5.85
CA GLU A 75 6.34 -10.14 6.74
C GLU A 75 7.12 -9.31 7.77
N ARG A 76 6.89 -9.58 9.05
CA ARG A 76 7.71 -9.01 10.12
C ARG A 76 9.06 -9.71 10.12
N VAL A 77 10.13 -8.95 9.87
CA VAL A 77 11.48 -9.50 9.71
C VAL A 77 12.30 -9.42 11.00
N ALA A 78 12.20 -8.29 11.71
CA ALA A 78 12.99 -8.04 12.92
C ALA A 78 12.36 -6.95 13.77
N GLU A 79 12.74 -6.92 15.05
CA GLU A 79 12.44 -5.79 15.93
C GLU A 79 13.63 -5.44 16.83
N ARG A 80 13.73 -4.18 17.20
CA ARG A 80 14.73 -3.63 18.11
C ARG A 80 14.17 -2.43 18.86
N THR A 81 14.65 -2.20 20.05
CA THR A 81 14.45 -0.93 20.76
C THR A 81 15.49 0.06 20.30
N LEU A 82 15.06 1.27 19.96
CA LEU A 82 15.90 2.40 19.57
C LEU A 82 15.72 3.55 20.54
N ASN A 83 16.84 4.07 21.05
CA ASN A 83 16.88 5.34 21.77
C ASN A 83 17.19 6.45 20.75
N THR A 84 16.19 7.29 20.46
CA THR A 84 16.31 8.42 19.53
C THR A 84 16.39 9.75 20.29
N ALA A 85 16.70 10.84 19.59
CA ALA A 85 16.62 12.20 20.16
C ALA A 85 15.20 12.54 20.66
N HIS A 86 14.16 11.87 20.12
CA HIS A 86 12.76 12.05 20.50
C HIS A 86 12.28 11.03 21.56
N GLY A 87 13.18 10.18 22.08
CA GLY A 87 12.90 9.18 23.11
C GLY A 87 13.02 7.75 22.59
N GLU A 88 12.57 6.81 23.44
CA GLU A 88 12.62 5.39 23.13
C GLU A 88 11.43 4.96 22.28
N PHE A 89 11.72 4.19 21.22
CA PHE A 89 10.75 3.57 20.33
C PHE A 89 11.13 2.10 20.10
N LYS A 90 10.13 1.24 19.97
CA LYS A 90 10.30 -0.08 19.41
C LYS A 90 10.25 0.04 17.89
N LEU A 91 11.36 -0.26 17.22
CA LEU A 91 11.44 -0.32 15.76
C LEU A 91 11.13 -1.74 15.28
N ILE A 92 10.19 -1.87 14.36
CA ILE A 92 9.82 -3.14 13.74
C ILE A 92 10.05 -3.01 12.24
N ALA A 93 10.80 -3.95 11.68
CA ALA A 93 11.07 -4.02 10.25
C ALA A 93 10.12 -5.01 9.57
N TYR A 94 9.54 -4.59 8.47
CA TYR A 94 8.66 -5.39 7.63
C TYR A 94 9.20 -5.48 6.20
N ARG A 95 8.97 -6.61 5.58
CA ARG A 95 9.19 -6.84 4.15
C ARG A 95 7.87 -6.95 3.44
N ASP A 96 7.68 -6.19 2.39
CA ASP A 96 6.60 -6.42 1.42
C ASP A 96 6.90 -7.67 0.61
N LYS A 97 6.11 -8.70 0.75
CA LYS A 97 6.31 -10.01 0.09
C LYS A 97 6.32 -9.91 -1.44
N PRO A 98 5.38 -9.16 -2.08
CA PRO A 98 5.35 -9.05 -3.53
C PRO A 98 6.52 -8.27 -4.13
N SER A 99 6.89 -7.12 -3.58
CA SER A 99 7.92 -6.23 -4.14
C SER A 99 9.31 -6.42 -3.52
N GLY A 100 9.38 -7.01 -2.33
CA GLY A 100 10.62 -7.08 -1.54
C GLY A 100 10.99 -5.75 -0.86
N SER A 101 10.16 -4.72 -0.98
CA SER A 101 10.42 -3.41 -0.36
C SER A 101 10.44 -3.50 1.16
N ALA A 102 11.25 -2.63 1.78
CA ALA A 102 11.33 -2.53 3.22
C ALA A 102 10.39 -1.44 3.75
N HIS A 103 9.73 -1.75 4.87
CA HIS A 103 8.92 -0.80 5.64
C HIS A 103 9.32 -0.87 7.09
N LEU A 104 9.13 0.21 7.83
CA LEU A 104 9.43 0.28 9.24
C LEU A 104 8.22 0.80 10.01
N ALA A 105 8.03 0.30 11.24
CA ALA A 105 7.12 0.90 12.21
C ALA A 105 7.88 1.26 13.47
N MET A 106 7.71 2.50 13.93
CA MET A 106 8.23 2.97 15.21
C MET A 106 7.07 3.05 16.18
N VAL A 107 7.08 2.22 17.20
CA VAL A 107 6.00 2.08 18.17
C VAL A 107 6.43 2.68 19.49
N HIS A 108 5.60 3.55 20.06
CA HIS A 108 5.70 4.10 21.41
C HIS A 108 4.54 3.63 22.26
N GLY A 109 4.83 3.28 23.52
CA GLY A 109 3.82 2.80 24.46
C GLY A 109 3.30 1.40 24.17
N ASP A 110 2.25 1.01 24.85
CA ASP A 110 1.59 -0.30 24.73
C ASP A 110 0.33 -0.16 23.88
N ILE A 111 0.34 -0.74 22.68
CA ILE A 111 -0.79 -0.69 21.76
C ILE A 111 -1.83 -1.72 22.16
N LYS A 112 -3.02 -1.26 22.51
CA LYS A 112 -4.16 -2.10 22.91
C LYS A 112 -5.33 -1.90 21.95
N ARG A 113 -6.09 -2.96 21.72
CA ARG A 113 -7.24 -2.92 20.78
C ARG A 113 -8.34 -1.97 21.23
N GLU A 114 -8.50 -1.81 22.54
CA GLU A 114 -9.59 -1.05 23.16
C GLU A 114 -9.25 0.43 23.38
N VAL A 115 -8.00 0.83 23.06
CA VAL A 115 -7.51 2.19 23.30
C VAL A 115 -7.04 2.80 21.98
N GLU A 116 -7.46 4.02 21.72
CA GLU A 116 -7.01 4.77 20.56
C GLU A 116 -5.51 5.05 20.63
N ALA A 117 -4.81 4.81 19.53
CA ALA A 117 -3.39 5.11 19.38
C ALA A 117 -3.20 6.19 18.30
N LEU A 118 -2.24 7.09 18.50
CA LEU A 118 -1.88 8.08 17.49
C LEU A 118 -1.06 7.42 16.38
N VAL A 119 -1.60 7.40 15.15
CA VAL A 119 -0.93 6.77 14.01
C VAL A 119 -0.58 7.81 12.94
N ARG A 120 0.66 7.78 12.48
CA ARG A 120 1.13 8.52 11.32
C ARG A 120 1.71 7.57 10.28
N VAL A 121 1.19 7.63 9.06
CA VAL A 121 1.82 6.98 7.90
C VAL A 121 2.62 8.03 7.13
N HIS A 122 3.90 7.76 6.90
CA HIS A 122 4.85 8.64 6.21
C HIS A 122 5.37 7.93 4.96
N GLN A 123 5.10 8.51 3.78
CA GLN A 123 5.44 7.93 2.49
C GLN A 123 5.61 9.01 1.40
N PRO A 124 6.57 8.81 0.52
CA PRO A 124 7.72 7.91 0.65
C PRO A 124 8.68 8.41 1.74
N VAL A 125 9.47 7.52 2.30
CA VAL A 125 10.61 7.91 3.15
C VAL A 125 11.78 8.24 2.24
N SER A 126 12.25 9.48 2.30
CA SER A 126 13.38 9.98 1.53
C SER A 126 14.52 10.40 2.46
N ILE A 127 15.75 10.35 1.95
CA ILE A 127 16.90 10.94 2.64
C ILE A 127 16.70 12.45 2.86
N LEU A 128 15.91 13.12 2.05
CA LEU A 128 15.59 14.54 2.18
C LEU A 128 14.77 14.85 3.44
N ASP A 129 14.04 13.86 3.98
CA ASP A 129 13.29 14.02 5.23
C ASP A 129 14.22 14.27 6.42
N VAL A 130 15.46 13.73 6.36
CA VAL A 130 16.50 13.94 7.38
C VAL A 130 17.00 15.39 7.39
N LEU A 131 16.92 16.07 6.25
CA LEU A 131 17.36 17.45 6.10
C LEU A 131 16.32 18.48 6.60
N GLU A 132 15.14 18.02 7.00
CA GLU A 132 14.03 18.86 7.49
C GLU A 132 13.72 20.06 6.58
N HIS A 133 13.85 19.87 5.27
CA HIS A 133 13.65 20.95 4.30
C HIS A 133 12.20 21.47 4.38
N ARG A 134 12.03 22.81 4.51
CA ARG A 134 10.71 23.44 4.71
C ARG A 134 9.73 23.31 3.54
N ALA A 135 10.22 23.00 2.34
CA ALA A 135 9.41 22.74 1.15
C ALA A 135 9.04 21.24 1.03
N THR A 136 8.76 20.59 2.13
CA THR A 136 8.45 19.17 2.15
C THR A 136 7.12 18.87 1.47
N THR A 137 7.04 17.74 0.79
CA THR A 137 5.79 17.15 0.27
C THR A 137 4.89 16.64 1.40
N HIS A 138 5.40 16.59 2.63
CA HIS A 138 4.72 16.12 3.81
C HIS A 138 4.18 17.26 4.67
N SER A 139 2.94 17.12 5.14
CA SER A 139 2.30 18.08 6.04
C SER A 139 2.95 18.15 7.42
N TRP A 140 3.68 17.08 7.81
CA TRP A 140 4.40 16.95 9.07
C TRP A 140 5.78 16.34 8.80
N THR A 141 6.81 16.87 9.45
CA THR A 141 8.14 16.26 9.46
C THR A 141 8.14 14.98 10.30
N MET A 142 9.11 14.09 10.07
CA MET A 142 9.28 12.89 10.91
C MET A 142 9.52 13.25 12.37
N ALA A 143 10.37 14.26 12.62
CA ALA A 143 10.64 14.77 13.98
C ALA A 143 9.36 15.24 14.68
N SER A 144 8.55 16.07 14.02
CA SER A 144 7.27 16.53 14.57
C SER A 144 6.30 15.39 14.87
N ALA A 145 6.27 14.36 14.00
CA ALA A 145 5.43 13.19 14.23
C ALA A 145 5.91 12.35 15.42
N MET A 146 7.22 12.12 15.55
CA MET A 146 7.80 11.42 16.70
C MET A 146 7.56 12.16 18.02
N ASP A 147 7.69 13.48 18.02
CA ASP A 147 7.41 14.31 19.19
C ASP A 147 5.94 14.26 19.61
N ALA A 148 5.03 14.27 18.64
CA ALA A 148 3.60 14.14 18.91
C ALA A 148 3.25 12.76 19.49
N ILE A 149 3.79 11.69 18.89
CA ILE A 149 3.61 10.31 19.35
C ILE A 149 4.20 10.13 20.75
N LYS A 150 5.37 10.71 21.02
CA LYS A 150 5.99 10.64 22.35
C LYS A 150 5.18 11.33 23.45
N LYS A 151 4.39 12.34 23.11
CA LYS A 151 3.50 13.04 24.05
C LYS A 151 2.18 12.33 24.27
N SER A 152 1.83 11.37 23.44
CA SER A 152 0.67 10.50 23.63
C SER A 152 1.03 9.28 24.47
N ASP A 153 0.03 8.61 25.05
CA ASP A 153 0.24 7.39 25.83
C ASP A 153 0.74 6.23 24.95
N SER A 154 0.29 6.20 23.70
CA SER A 154 0.71 5.21 22.71
C SER A 154 0.56 5.74 21.29
N GLY A 155 1.41 5.27 20.39
CA GLY A 155 1.30 5.62 18.98
C GLY A 155 2.32 4.93 18.08
N ILE A 156 2.09 5.05 16.78
CA ILE A 156 2.86 4.38 15.75
C ILE A 156 3.20 5.36 14.63
N LEU A 157 4.48 5.44 14.27
CA LEU A 157 4.93 6.05 13.02
C LEU A 157 5.28 4.95 12.03
N VAL A 158 4.48 4.82 10.98
CA VAL A 158 4.69 3.85 9.89
C VAL A 158 5.46 4.54 8.76
N LEU A 159 6.63 4.00 8.43
CA LEU A 159 7.52 4.48 7.38
C LEU A 159 7.45 3.52 6.19
N LEU A 160 6.86 3.96 5.10
CA LEU A 160 6.68 3.13 3.90
C LEU A 160 7.77 3.41 2.87
N ASN A 161 8.14 2.35 2.11
CA ASN A 161 9.11 2.44 1.01
C ASN A 161 10.45 3.04 1.43
N CYS A 162 11.09 2.44 2.45
CA CYS A 162 12.37 2.89 2.99
C CYS A 162 13.57 2.68 2.05
N GLY A 163 13.35 2.15 0.84
CA GLY A 163 14.37 1.95 -0.18
C GLY A 163 14.17 2.89 -1.37
N GLU A 164 14.53 4.16 -1.22
CA GLU A 164 14.47 5.15 -2.31
C GLU A 164 15.51 4.82 -3.40
N THR A 165 15.10 4.83 -4.67
CA THR A 165 16.05 4.69 -5.80
C THR A 165 16.71 6.03 -6.12
N ALA A 166 17.85 5.99 -6.83
CA ALA A 166 18.55 7.20 -7.26
C ALA A 166 17.66 8.09 -8.14
N GLU A 167 16.86 7.49 -9.03
CA GLU A 167 15.93 8.22 -9.89
C GLU A 167 14.84 8.93 -9.10
N GLN A 168 14.30 8.28 -8.07
CA GLN A 168 13.30 8.87 -7.18
C GLN A 168 13.89 10.04 -6.40
N LEU A 169 15.09 9.88 -5.84
CA LEU A 169 15.81 10.94 -5.13
C LEU A 169 16.10 12.13 -6.04
N PHE A 170 16.62 11.89 -7.25
CA PHE A 170 16.93 12.98 -8.18
C PHE A 170 15.68 13.70 -8.69
N ALA A 171 14.58 12.98 -8.90
CA ALA A 171 13.30 13.60 -9.26
C ALA A 171 12.78 14.52 -8.14
N GLN A 172 12.89 14.10 -6.88
CA GLN A 172 12.55 14.94 -5.74
C GLN A 172 13.47 16.15 -5.65
N PHE A 173 14.77 15.94 -5.76
CA PHE A 173 15.77 17.01 -5.69
C PHE A 173 15.52 18.10 -6.75
N THR A 174 15.25 17.73 -8.00
CA THR A 174 14.98 18.69 -9.08
C THR A 174 13.65 19.42 -8.91
N SER A 175 12.72 18.88 -8.13
CA SER A 175 11.45 19.54 -7.84
C SER A 175 11.51 20.58 -6.72
N LEU A 176 12.59 20.62 -5.93
CA LEU A 176 12.75 21.52 -4.79
C LEU A 176 12.88 23.00 -5.21
N ASP A 177 13.42 23.28 -6.38
CA ASP A 177 13.75 24.64 -6.86
C ASP A 177 12.73 25.25 -7.82
N ALA A 178 11.57 24.64 -8.04
CA ALA A 178 10.56 25.21 -8.91
C ALA A 178 9.84 26.40 -8.24
N PRO A 179 10.15 27.68 -8.58
CA PRO A 179 9.49 28.82 -7.97
C PRO A 179 8.00 28.81 -8.33
N GLY A 180 7.15 28.67 -7.32
CA GLY A 180 5.70 28.67 -7.47
C GLY A 180 5.07 27.29 -7.71
N ALA A 181 5.81 26.21 -7.63
CA ALA A 181 5.24 24.90 -7.49
C ALA A 181 4.51 24.85 -6.13
N ARG A 182 3.25 25.34 -6.12
CA ARG A 182 2.30 24.80 -5.16
C ARG A 182 2.44 23.29 -5.28
N PRO A 183 2.50 22.57 -4.18
CA PRO A 183 2.32 21.14 -4.24
C PRO A 183 1.00 20.98 -5.03
N THR A 184 1.12 20.65 -6.30
CA THR A 184 -0.04 20.31 -7.11
C THR A 184 -0.59 19.11 -6.40
N GLY A 185 -1.62 19.31 -5.62
CA GLY A 185 -2.27 18.33 -4.75
C GLY A 185 -3.01 17.23 -5.49
N ARG A 186 -2.46 16.79 -6.59
CA ARG A 186 -2.43 15.39 -6.95
C ARG A 186 -1.27 14.80 -6.16
N ALA A 187 -1.56 14.38 -4.94
CA ALA A 187 -0.94 13.19 -4.42
C ALA A 187 -0.81 12.29 -5.64
N ALA A 188 0.42 12.07 -6.12
CA ALA A 188 0.70 11.02 -7.09
C ALA A 188 -0.15 9.87 -6.61
N THR A 189 -1.12 9.43 -7.44
CA THR A 189 -2.22 8.55 -7.08
C THR A 189 -1.66 7.55 -6.10
N MET A 190 -1.97 7.76 -4.82
CA MET A 190 -1.39 6.97 -3.73
C MET A 190 -1.81 5.57 -4.09
N ASP A 191 -0.87 4.75 -4.47
CA ASP A 191 -1.16 3.42 -4.98
C ASP A 191 -2.01 2.76 -3.89
N LEU A 192 -3.25 2.37 -4.21
CA LEU A 192 -4.19 1.74 -3.28
C LEU A 192 -3.52 0.60 -2.51
N ARG A 193 -2.55 -0.05 -3.15
CA ARG A 193 -1.70 -1.06 -2.56
C ARG A 193 -0.86 -0.52 -1.39
N THR A 194 -0.21 0.62 -1.56
CA THR A 194 0.65 1.21 -0.51
C THR A 194 -0.19 1.63 0.70
N TYR A 195 -1.40 2.12 0.47
CA TYR A 195 -2.35 2.39 1.56
C TYR A 195 -2.72 1.10 2.29
N GLY A 196 -3.04 0.02 1.55
CA GLY A 196 -3.35 -1.29 2.11
C GLY A 196 -2.19 -1.89 2.91
N ILE A 197 -0.95 -1.73 2.46
CA ILE A 197 0.25 -2.16 3.19
C ILE A 197 0.38 -1.39 4.52
N GLY A 198 0.21 -0.06 4.49
CA GLY A 198 0.25 0.75 5.70
C GLY A 198 -0.79 0.35 6.74
N ALA A 199 -1.94 -0.15 6.30
CA ALA A 199 -2.99 -0.64 7.19
C ALA A 199 -2.73 -2.05 7.75
N GLN A 200 -1.85 -2.84 7.11
CA GLN A 200 -1.46 -4.17 7.58
C GLN A 200 -0.27 -4.15 8.56
N ILE A 201 0.49 -3.07 8.59
CA ILE A 201 1.61 -2.84 9.51
C ILE A 201 1.10 -2.30 10.85
#